data_399b3765df08eb12382ca291d0615246
#
_entry.id   399b3765df08eb12382ca291d0615246
#
_cell.length_a   1.000
_cell.length_b   1.000
_cell.length_c   1.000
_cell.angle_alpha   90.00
_cell.angle_beta   90.00
_cell.angle_gamma   90.00
#
_symmetry.space_group_name_H-M   'P 1'
#
loop_
_entity.id
_entity.type
_entity.pdbx_description
1 polymer ?
#
loop_
_entity_poly.entity_id
_entity_poly.type
_entity_poly.pdbx_seq_one_letter_code
_entity_poly.pdbx_strand_id
1 'polypeptide(L)'
;MSKSKNAKRFGTRWGFILASVGSAVGMANVWGFPNKMGQNGGGAFLLIYLLFVVLFGCIALPAEFAVGRWAGTGTLGSYARAWRSRSPKAEKAGGALGWLPLAGSMCIAIGYAVIVSYVLKALVDSVTGTLMTVDTASWFQAFSTKDFSVIPYHVIVVVGTLLTLLLGADSIEKTNKVMMPLFFIIFLVLAVRVALLPGAAVGYRFMLTPHWDALKDPKVWISAMGQAFFSLSVTGSGMIAYGAYLSKEEDVVGVARHTALFDTIAALVASLVIIPACFSYGLDVGAGPGLLFVTLPEILQDIPMGRLFAAILYMAMIFAGVSSLQNMFEAVAESLLHRFPKLSRKVVLVLLAVVCLGAGIGMETISKWGPWMDLVSIYIIPIGATLGAVSWFFIMKKDDLLAAVNTGSGKRHGALWYNVGRFVYVPLAALLCGVALIAHVAF
;
A
#
# COMPACT_ATOMS: atom_id res chain seq x y z
N MET A 1 -13.04 -32.22 5.09
CA MET A 1 -12.71 -30.81 5.40
C MET A 1 -11.68 -30.78 6.51
N SER A 2 -10.40 -30.76 6.18
CA SER A 2 -9.33 -30.64 7.17
C SER A 2 -9.35 -29.22 7.73
N LYS A 3 -9.58 -29.06 9.02
CA LYS A 3 -9.37 -27.79 9.74
C LYS A 3 -7.89 -27.46 9.60
N SER A 4 -7.55 -26.43 8.84
CA SER A 4 -6.24 -25.80 8.88
C SER A 4 -5.98 -25.43 10.34
N LYS A 5 -5.12 -26.20 11.01
CA LYS A 5 -4.63 -25.91 12.35
C LYS A 5 -3.73 -24.66 12.23
N ASN A 6 -4.13 -23.57 12.89
CA ASN A 6 -3.31 -22.41 13.25
C ASN A 6 -3.12 -21.26 12.24
N ALA A 7 -4.14 -20.80 11.53
CA ALA A 7 -4.20 -19.38 11.23
C ALA A 7 -4.82 -18.67 12.47
N LYS A 8 -3.99 -18.16 13.37
CA LYS A 8 -4.47 -17.37 14.50
C LYS A 8 -5.12 -16.11 13.94
N ARG A 9 -6.33 -15.80 14.35
CA ARG A 9 -7.04 -14.56 14.04
C ARG A 9 -6.38 -13.39 14.76
N PHE A 10 -6.61 -12.18 14.29
CA PHE A 10 -6.26 -10.98 15.04
C PHE A 10 -6.94 -11.01 16.41
N GLY A 11 -6.20 -10.70 17.46
CA GLY A 11 -6.67 -10.81 18.84
C GLY A 11 -7.65 -9.71 19.23
N THR A 12 -7.54 -8.53 18.60
CA THR A 12 -8.33 -7.35 18.93
C THR A 12 -8.76 -6.59 17.68
N ARG A 13 -9.90 -5.89 17.77
CA ARG A 13 -10.37 -4.99 16.72
C ARG A 13 -9.33 -3.92 16.35
N TRP A 14 -8.73 -3.27 17.35
CA TRP A 14 -7.67 -2.29 17.12
C TRP A 14 -6.40 -2.89 16.53
N GLY A 15 -6.06 -4.13 16.92
CA GLY A 15 -4.96 -4.87 16.30
C GLY A 15 -5.17 -5.11 14.81
N PHE A 16 -6.38 -5.50 14.41
CA PHE A 16 -6.75 -5.63 13.01
C PHE A 16 -6.71 -4.27 12.28
N ILE A 17 -7.30 -3.22 12.86
CA ILE A 17 -7.30 -1.87 12.26
C ILE A 17 -5.86 -1.40 12.06
N LEU A 18 -4.99 -1.48 13.07
CA LEU A 18 -3.59 -1.07 12.95
C LEU A 18 -2.79 -1.90 11.94
N ALA A 19 -3.07 -3.20 11.85
CA ALA A 19 -2.47 -4.06 10.82
C ALA A 19 -2.94 -3.65 9.41
N SER A 20 -4.23 -3.39 9.23
CA SER A 20 -4.81 -2.95 7.96
C SER A 20 -4.35 -1.54 7.58
N VAL A 21 -4.23 -0.64 8.57
CA VAL A 21 -3.63 0.69 8.39
C VAL A 21 -2.17 0.56 7.97
N GLY A 22 -1.38 -0.28 8.66
CA GLY A 22 0.02 -0.53 8.28
C GLY A 22 0.17 -1.16 6.89
N SER A 23 -0.80 -1.96 6.45
CA SER A 23 -0.84 -2.46 5.06
C SER A 23 -1.09 -1.35 4.04
N ALA A 24 -1.98 -0.43 4.36
CA ALA A 24 -2.35 0.68 3.50
C ALA A 24 -1.28 1.81 3.55
N VAL A 25 -0.85 2.20 4.75
CA VAL A 25 0.18 3.23 4.96
C VAL A 25 1.55 2.71 4.50
N GLY A 26 2.07 3.32 3.45
CA GLY A 26 3.35 2.91 2.86
C GLY A 26 4.05 4.06 2.13
N MET A 27 4.93 3.71 1.20
CA MET A 27 5.59 4.71 0.33
C MET A 27 4.57 5.49 -0.52
N ALA A 28 3.40 4.89 -0.79
CA ALA A 28 2.30 5.58 -1.48
C ALA A 28 1.82 6.84 -0.73
N ASN A 29 1.80 6.81 0.60
CA ASN A 29 1.39 7.94 1.43
C ASN A 29 2.54 8.93 1.66
N VAL A 30 3.74 8.41 1.93
CA VAL A 30 4.89 9.24 2.29
C VAL A 30 5.50 9.93 1.07
N TRP A 31 5.52 9.28 -0.07
CA TRP A 31 6.15 9.78 -1.27
C TRP A 31 5.16 9.96 -2.43
N GLY A 32 4.41 8.91 -2.78
CA GLY A 32 3.53 8.90 -3.95
C GLY A 32 2.48 10.01 -3.89
N PHE A 33 1.80 10.16 -2.75
CA PHE A 33 0.74 11.15 -2.59
C PHE A 33 1.24 12.59 -2.65
N PRO A 34 2.27 13.03 -1.87
CA PRO A 34 2.83 14.38 -2.00
C PRO A 34 3.31 14.69 -3.41
N ASN A 35 4.00 13.74 -4.05
CA ASN A 35 4.50 13.88 -5.42
C ASN A 35 3.35 14.09 -6.43
N LYS A 36 2.32 13.25 -6.38
CA LYS A 36 1.15 13.39 -7.26
C LYS A 36 0.36 14.66 -6.97
N MET A 37 0.22 15.04 -5.71
CA MET A 37 -0.43 16.28 -5.32
C MET A 37 0.32 17.50 -5.86
N GLY A 38 1.67 17.46 -5.82
CA GLY A 38 2.54 18.48 -6.43
C GLY A 38 2.32 18.63 -7.93
N GLN A 39 2.23 17.52 -8.65
CA GLN A 39 2.06 17.48 -10.11
C GLN A 39 0.65 17.79 -10.61
N ASN A 40 -0.39 17.66 -9.75
CA ASN A 40 -1.80 17.66 -10.17
C ASN A 40 -2.65 18.78 -9.52
N GLY A 41 -2.06 19.93 -9.21
CA GLY A 41 -2.81 21.11 -8.79
C GLY A 41 -3.20 21.15 -7.31
N GLY A 42 -2.41 20.53 -6.43
CA GLY A 42 -2.52 20.72 -4.98
C GLY A 42 -3.89 20.37 -4.39
N GLY A 43 -4.58 21.37 -3.84
CA GLY A 43 -5.87 21.18 -3.17
C GLY A 43 -6.98 20.61 -4.09
N ALA A 44 -6.94 20.85 -5.40
CA ALA A 44 -7.90 20.26 -6.34
C ALA A 44 -7.73 18.72 -6.42
N PHE A 45 -6.49 18.26 -6.55
CA PHE A 45 -6.18 16.83 -6.50
C PHE A 45 -6.65 16.20 -5.17
N LEU A 46 -6.42 16.88 -4.04
CA LEU A 46 -6.86 16.40 -2.73
C LEU A 46 -8.37 16.17 -2.68
N LEU A 47 -9.18 17.09 -3.20
CA LEU A 47 -10.64 16.95 -3.20
C LEU A 47 -11.10 15.73 -4.00
N ILE A 48 -10.53 15.51 -5.20
CA ILE A 48 -10.85 14.35 -6.03
C ILE A 48 -10.39 13.07 -5.35
N TYR A 49 -9.19 13.05 -4.79
CA TYR A 49 -8.66 11.91 -4.04
C TYR A 49 -9.58 11.51 -2.88
N LEU A 50 -10.03 12.47 -2.07
CA LEU A 50 -10.95 12.21 -0.96
C LEU A 50 -12.29 11.62 -1.44
N LEU A 51 -12.80 12.07 -2.58
CA LEU A 51 -14.00 11.49 -3.19
C LEU A 51 -13.80 9.99 -3.47
N PHE A 52 -12.69 9.62 -4.10
CA PHE A 52 -12.40 8.22 -4.42
C PHE A 52 -12.07 7.39 -3.16
N VAL A 53 -11.37 7.95 -2.17
CA VAL A 53 -11.12 7.26 -0.90
C VAL A 53 -12.42 6.94 -0.18
N VAL A 54 -13.39 7.86 -0.14
CA VAL A 54 -14.71 7.59 0.44
C VAL A 54 -15.43 6.48 -0.30
N LEU A 55 -15.43 6.51 -1.64
CA LEU A 55 -16.06 5.47 -2.45
C LEU A 55 -15.39 4.10 -2.21
N PHE A 56 -14.08 4.02 -2.35
CA PHE A 56 -13.35 2.75 -2.23
C PHE A 56 -13.30 2.25 -0.80
N GLY A 57 -13.15 3.12 0.19
CA GLY A 57 -13.19 2.78 1.62
C GLY A 57 -14.57 2.30 2.10
N CYS A 58 -15.65 2.71 1.42
CA CYS A 58 -17.01 2.27 1.76
C CYS A 58 -17.49 1.05 0.95
N ILE A 59 -16.91 0.78 -0.21
CA ILE A 59 -17.38 -0.26 -1.15
C ILE A 59 -16.29 -1.31 -1.43
N ALA A 60 -15.15 -0.88 -1.97
CA ALA A 60 -14.12 -1.77 -2.47
C ALA A 60 -13.41 -2.54 -1.34
N LEU A 61 -12.85 -1.81 -0.39
CA LEU A 61 -12.13 -2.37 0.74
C LEU A 61 -13.01 -3.28 1.63
N PRO A 62 -14.25 -2.89 2.00
CA PRO A 62 -15.15 -3.79 2.70
C PRO A 62 -15.47 -5.07 1.92
N ALA A 63 -15.59 -5.00 0.59
CA ALA A 63 -15.84 -6.18 -0.23
C ALA A 63 -14.68 -7.17 -0.17
N GLU A 64 -13.42 -6.70 -0.29
CA GLU A 64 -12.24 -7.57 -0.16
C GLU A 64 -12.14 -8.20 1.23
N PHE A 65 -12.29 -7.43 2.31
CA PHE A 65 -12.32 -7.96 3.67
C PHE A 65 -13.45 -8.98 3.88
N ALA A 66 -14.66 -8.67 3.40
CA ALA A 66 -15.81 -9.54 3.55
C ALA A 66 -15.63 -10.87 2.82
N VAL A 67 -15.11 -10.84 1.59
CA VAL A 67 -14.88 -12.04 0.78
C VAL A 67 -13.78 -12.91 1.41
N GLY A 68 -12.67 -12.32 1.86
CA GLY A 68 -11.62 -13.04 2.58
C GLY A 68 -12.14 -13.73 3.85
N ARG A 69 -12.91 -12.99 4.68
CA ARG A 69 -13.53 -13.52 5.89
C ARG A 69 -14.57 -14.62 5.59
N TRP A 70 -15.42 -14.43 4.59
CA TRP A 70 -16.42 -15.39 4.16
C TRP A 70 -15.80 -16.67 3.63
N ALA A 71 -14.74 -16.55 2.84
CA ALA A 71 -13.99 -17.68 2.32
C ALA A 71 -13.16 -18.36 3.43
N GLY A 72 -12.69 -17.62 4.45
CA GLY A 72 -11.79 -18.12 5.50
C GLY A 72 -10.41 -18.49 4.98
N THR A 73 -9.98 -17.84 3.91
CA THR A 73 -8.71 -18.10 3.21
C THR A 73 -8.31 -16.86 2.40
N GLY A 74 -7.03 -16.80 2.01
CA GLY A 74 -6.51 -15.72 1.17
C GLY A 74 -7.01 -15.75 -0.26
N THR A 75 -6.24 -15.14 -1.15
CA THR A 75 -6.65 -14.82 -2.51
C THR A 75 -7.17 -16.02 -3.30
N LEU A 76 -6.39 -17.08 -3.46
CA LEU A 76 -6.76 -18.21 -4.34
C LEU A 76 -8.05 -18.89 -3.93
N GLY A 77 -8.20 -19.18 -2.63
CA GLY A 77 -9.40 -19.82 -2.12
C GLY A 77 -10.62 -18.91 -2.15
N SER A 78 -10.44 -17.62 -1.96
CA SER A 78 -11.52 -16.61 -2.03
C SER A 78 -12.10 -16.49 -3.42
N TYR A 79 -11.26 -16.40 -4.46
CA TYR A 79 -11.71 -16.42 -5.85
C TYR A 79 -12.40 -17.72 -6.21
N ALA A 80 -11.80 -18.87 -5.86
CA ALA A 80 -12.39 -20.19 -6.12
C ALA A 80 -13.79 -20.30 -5.49
N ARG A 81 -13.93 -19.91 -4.23
CA ARG A 81 -15.21 -19.97 -3.50
C ARG A 81 -16.25 -18.98 -4.03
N ALA A 82 -15.85 -17.76 -4.38
CA ALA A 82 -16.75 -16.75 -4.95
C ALA A 82 -17.33 -17.21 -6.29
N TRP A 83 -16.50 -17.77 -7.17
CA TRP A 83 -16.94 -18.30 -8.47
C TRP A 83 -17.79 -19.56 -8.31
N ARG A 84 -17.45 -20.43 -7.34
CA ARG A 84 -18.28 -21.62 -6.99
C ARG A 84 -19.69 -21.22 -6.55
N SER A 85 -19.86 -20.07 -5.86
CA SER A 85 -21.18 -19.59 -5.45
C SER A 85 -22.13 -19.42 -6.64
N ARG A 86 -21.60 -19.03 -7.80
CA ARG A 86 -22.34 -18.90 -9.05
C ARG A 86 -22.61 -20.26 -9.71
N SER A 87 -21.56 -21.07 -9.84
CA SER A 87 -21.63 -22.42 -10.42
C SER A 87 -20.49 -23.29 -9.90
N PRO A 88 -20.75 -24.54 -9.46
CA PRO A 88 -19.71 -25.46 -9.02
C PRO A 88 -18.62 -25.68 -10.07
N LYS A 89 -18.97 -25.65 -11.38
CA LYS A 89 -18.03 -25.81 -12.48
C LYS A 89 -17.05 -24.63 -12.62
N ALA A 90 -17.44 -23.43 -12.14
CA ALA A 90 -16.63 -22.21 -12.22
C ALA A 90 -15.54 -22.13 -11.13
N GLU A 91 -15.55 -22.99 -10.11
CA GLU A 91 -14.58 -22.99 -9.00
C GLU A 91 -13.13 -23.04 -9.48
N LYS A 92 -12.82 -23.93 -10.42
CA LYS A 92 -11.46 -24.08 -10.97
C LYS A 92 -11.00 -22.83 -11.71
N ALA A 93 -11.90 -22.22 -12.50
CA ALA A 93 -11.61 -21.00 -13.24
C ALA A 93 -11.35 -19.83 -12.28
N GLY A 94 -12.18 -19.66 -11.23
CA GLY A 94 -11.96 -18.66 -10.21
C GLY A 94 -10.62 -18.84 -9.51
N GLY A 95 -10.28 -20.07 -9.09
CA GLY A 95 -8.98 -20.35 -8.48
C GLY A 95 -7.79 -20.08 -9.41
N ALA A 96 -7.93 -20.35 -10.72
CA ALA A 96 -6.90 -20.03 -11.70
C ALA A 96 -6.73 -18.52 -11.89
N LEU A 97 -7.82 -17.77 -11.99
CA LEU A 97 -7.78 -16.31 -12.12
C LEU A 97 -7.19 -15.62 -10.88
N GLY A 98 -7.38 -16.16 -9.69
CA GLY A 98 -6.80 -15.65 -8.45
C GLY A 98 -5.27 -15.63 -8.41
N TRP A 99 -4.60 -16.40 -9.27
CA TRP A 99 -3.14 -16.38 -9.39
C TRP A 99 -2.61 -15.04 -9.91
N LEU A 100 -3.37 -14.31 -10.75
CA LEU A 100 -2.90 -13.05 -11.32
C LEU A 100 -2.75 -11.96 -10.24
N PRO A 101 -3.79 -11.60 -9.43
CA PRO A 101 -3.62 -10.62 -8.36
C PRO A 101 -2.66 -11.12 -7.28
N LEU A 102 -2.55 -12.43 -7.05
CA LEU A 102 -1.58 -12.98 -6.12
C LEU A 102 -0.14 -12.79 -6.61
N ALA A 103 0.13 -13.09 -7.88
CA ALA A 103 1.42 -12.81 -8.52
C ALA A 103 1.72 -11.32 -8.48
N GLY A 104 0.71 -10.45 -8.69
CA GLY A 104 0.83 -9.01 -8.54
C GLY A 104 1.33 -8.59 -7.16
N SER A 105 0.81 -9.19 -6.09
CA SER A 105 1.31 -8.94 -4.73
C SER A 105 2.78 -9.29 -4.56
N MET A 106 3.24 -10.40 -5.15
CA MET A 106 4.66 -10.79 -5.11
C MET A 106 5.53 -9.86 -5.96
N CYS A 107 5.06 -9.49 -7.15
CA CYS A 107 5.79 -8.58 -8.04
C CYS A 107 5.95 -7.19 -7.44
N ILE A 108 4.91 -6.66 -6.77
CA ILE A 108 5.06 -5.42 -5.98
C ILE A 108 6.07 -5.61 -4.86
N ALA A 109 5.98 -6.70 -4.08
CA ALA A 109 6.87 -6.92 -2.96
C ALA A 109 8.35 -6.91 -3.38
N ILE A 110 8.67 -7.49 -4.54
CA ILE A 110 10.03 -7.50 -5.10
C ILE A 110 10.52 -6.07 -5.33
N GLY A 111 9.80 -5.25 -6.11
CA GLY A 111 10.23 -3.88 -6.41
C GLY A 111 10.16 -2.96 -5.17
N TYR A 112 9.18 -3.18 -4.30
CA TYR A 112 9.01 -2.42 -3.08
C TYR A 112 10.14 -2.66 -2.07
N ALA A 113 10.63 -3.91 -1.95
CA ALA A 113 11.76 -4.27 -1.10
C ALA A 113 13.04 -3.53 -1.52
N VAL A 114 13.25 -3.31 -2.81
CA VAL A 114 14.38 -2.52 -3.32
C VAL A 114 14.32 -1.07 -2.80
N ILE A 115 13.19 -0.39 -2.95
CA ILE A 115 13.03 1.00 -2.46
C ILE A 115 13.14 1.07 -0.94
N VAL A 116 12.59 0.12 -0.20
CA VAL A 116 12.73 0.08 1.27
C VAL A 116 14.19 -0.16 1.66
N SER A 117 14.98 -0.88 0.86
CA SER A 117 16.41 -1.03 1.09
C SER A 117 17.19 0.28 0.92
N TYR A 118 16.79 1.13 -0.03
CA TYR A 118 17.33 2.49 -0.17
C TYR A 118 17.00 3.35 1.06
N VAL A 119 15.77 3.24 1.56
CA VAL A 119 15.36 3.92 2.80
C VAL A 119 16.18 3.45 4.00
N LEU A 120 16.45 2.14 4.10
CA LEU A 120 17.30 1.60 5.17
C LEU A 120 18.75 2.10 5.06
N LYS A 121 19.30 2.19 3.83
CA LYS A 121 20.60 2.80 3.61
C LYS A 121 20.60 4.27 4.05
N ALA A 122 19.59 5.03 3.66
CA ALA A 122 19.46 6.44 4.05
C ALA A 122 19.34 6.59 5.59
N LEU A 123 18.62 5.69 6.26
CA LEU A 123 18.56 5.65 7.72
C LEU A 123 19.94 5.41 8.34
N VAL A 124 20.68 4.42 7.86
CA VAL A 124 22.03 4.11 8.37
C VAL A 124 22.97 5.28 8.16
N ASP A 125 22.95 5.88 6.96
CA ASP A 125 23.80 7.03 6.62
C ASP A 125 23.39 8.29 7.41
N SER A 126 22.11 8.42 7.79
CA SER A 126 21.65 9.48 8.70
C SER A 126 22.18 9.25 10.11
N VAL A 127 22.07 8.03 10.64
CA VAL A 127 22.52 7.68 12.01
C VAL A 127 24.05 7.78 12.13
N THR A 128 24.79 7.38 11.11
CA THR A 128 26.26 7.53 11.10
C THR A 128 26.72 8.98 10.90
N GLY A 129 25.87 9.84 10.33
CA GLY A 129 26.19 11.22 9.98
C GLY A 129 26.70 11.41 8.56
N THR A 130 26.95 10.34 7.83
CA THR A 130 27.44 10.38 6.43
C THR A 130 26.50 11.23 5.55
N LEU A 131 25.18 11.05 5.70
CA LEU A 131 24.19 11.78 4.91
C LEU A 131 24.27 13.32 5.10
N MET A 132 24.84 13.80 6.21
CA MET A 132 24.93 15.23 6.53
C MET A 132 26.12 15.93 5.86
N THR A 133 27.04 15.19 5.23
CA THR A 133 28.31 15.72 4.72
C THR A 133 28.54 15.47 3.24
N VAL A 134 27.65 14.69 2.60
CA VAL A 134 27.78 14.31 1.20
C VAL A 134 26.95 15.25 0.30
N ASP A 135 27.34 15.38 -0.97
CA ASP A 135 26.44 15.87 -2.01
C ASP A 135 25.34 14.85 -2.26
N THR A 136 24.09 15.24 -2.03
CA THR A 136 22.94 14.32 -1.99
C THR A 136 22.68 13.65 -3.34
N ALA A 137 22.86 14.38 -4.44
CA ALA A 137 22.65 13.86 -5.78
C ALA A 137 23.72 12.81 -6.14
N SER A 138 24.99 13.11 -5.88
CA SER A 138 26.10 12.16 -6.08
C SER A 138 25.98 10.95 -5.16
N TRP A 139 25.57 11.16 -3.91
CA TRP A 139 25.33 10.09 -2.94
C TRP A 139 24.22 9.14 -3.44
N PHE A 140 23.09 9.67 -3.89
CA PHE A 140 21.98 8.84 -4.42
C PHE A 140 22.42 8.11 -5.69
N GLN A 141 23.10 8.80 -6.62
CA GLN A 141 23.60 8.22 -7.86
C GLN A 141 24.58 7.06 -7.61
N ALA A 142 25.43 7.19 -6.59
CA ALA A 142 26.47 6.19 -6.28
C ALA A 142 25.93 4.78 -6.02
N PHE A 143 24.71 4.64 -5.51
CA PHE A 143 24.10 3.33 -5.29
C PHE A 143 22.89 3.04 -6.19
N SER A 144 22.15 4.05 -6.64
CA SER A 144 20.96 3.86 -7.47
C SER A 144 21.27 3.49 -8.92
N THR A 145 22.52 3.74 -9.39
CA THR A 145 22.97 3.38 -10.74
C THR A 145 23.91 2.19 -10.77
N LYS A 146 24.39 1.72 -9.61
CA LYS A 146 25.36 0.63 -9.51
C LYS A 146 24.66 -0.68 -9.09
N ASP A 147 24.85 -1.72 -9.90
CA ASP A 147 24.37 -3.06 -9.57
C ASP A 147 24.97 -3.57 -8.24
N PHE A 148 24.18 -4.30 -7.50
CA PHE A 148 24.57 -4.97 -6.26
C PHE A 148 25.05 -4.05 -5.12
N SER A 149 24.68 -2.78 -5.18
CA SER A 149 25.16 -1.76 -4.24
C SER A 149 24.46 -1.77 -2.88
N VAL A 150 23.23 -2.26 -2.83
CA VAL A 150 22.37 -2.24 -1.62
C VAL A 150 22.01 -3.62 -1.11
N ILE A 151 22.66 -4.70 -1.59
CA ILE A 151 22.37 -6.09 -1.17
C ILE A 151 22.27 -6.26 0.36
N PRO A 152 23.20 -5.75 1.22
CA PRO A 152 23.08 -5.94 2.65
C PRO A 152 21.79 -5.37 3.23
N TYR A 153 21.40 -4.17 2.78
CA TYR A 153 20.17 -3.51 3.18
C TYR A 153 18.94 -4.26 2.66
N HIS A 154 19.01 -4.76 1.41
CA HIS A 154 17.94 -5.53 0.78
C HIS A 154 17.69 -6.84 1.52
N VAL A 155 18.74 -7.59 1.87
CA VAL A 155 18.64 -8.81 2.67
C VAL A 155 18.04 -8.51 4.04
N ILE A 156 18.49 -7.45 4.72
CA ILE A 156 17.96 -7.07 6.04
C ILE A 156 16.47 -6.74 5.95
N VAL A 157 16.03 -5.98 4.94
CA VAL A 157 14.63 -5.62 4.74
C VAL A 157 13.77 -6.86 4.50
N VAL A 158 14.16 -7.71 3.55
CA VAL A 158 13.36 -8.90 3.19
C VAL A 158 13.32 -9.88 4.35
N VAL A 159 14.47 -10.27 4.89
CA VAL A 159 14.53 -11.25 6.00
C VAL A 159 13.89 -10.67 7.25
N GLY A 160 14.17 -9.41 7.60
CA GLY A 160 13.56 -8.73 8.74
C GLY A 160 12.03 -8.70 8.65
N THR A 161 11.48 -8.35 7.48
CA THR A 161 10.03 -8.38 7.26
C THR A 161 9.47 -9.80 7.40
N LEU A 162 10.09 -10.80 6.79
CA LEU A 162 9.61 -12.19 6.85
C LEU A 162 9.68 -12.78 8.27
N LEU A 163 10.66 -12.37 9.08
CA LEU A 163 10.72 -12.75 10.49
C LEU A 163 9.51 -12.25 11.28
N THR A 164 8.99 -11.06 10.95
CA THR A 164 7.75 -10.52 11.56
C THR A 164 6.50 -11.29 11.16
N LEU A 165 6.58 -12.18 10.17
CA LEU A 165 5.46 -13.01 9.70
C LEU A 165 5.45 -14.43 10.27
N LEU A 166 6.43 -14.82 11.08
CA LEU A 166 6.58 -16.20 11.56
C LEU A 166 5.35 -16.77 12.25
N LEU A 167 4.62 -15.93 13.02
CA LEU A 167 3.41 -16.32 13.73
C LEU A 167 2.10 -15.88 13.03
N GLY A 168 2.19 -15.39 11.80
CA GLY A 168 1.03 -14.91 11.03
C GLY A 168 0.38 -13.67 11.64
N ALA A 169 -0.96 -13.65 11.70
CA ALA A 169 -1.72 -12.50 12.18
C ALA A 169 -1.27 -11.98 13.56
N ASP A 170 -0.87 -12.86 14.46
CA ASP A 170 -0.40 -12.49 15.81
C ASP A 170 0.89 -11.65 15.78
N SER A 171 1.85 -12.00 14.92
CA SER A 171 3.09 -11.21 14.74
C SER A 171 2.80 -9.89 14.05
N ILE A 172 1.97 -9.90 13.00
CA ILE A 172 1.57 -8.71 12.25
C ILE A 172 0.88 -7.71 13.20
N GLU A 173 -0.04 -8.18 14.04
CA GLU A 173 -0.73 -7.35 15.03
C GLU A 173 0.25 -6.70 16.01
N LYS A 174 1.18 -7.48 16.56
CA LYS A 174 2.17 -6.98 17.54
C LYS A 174 3.09 -5.93 16.94
N THR A 175 3.61 -6.16 15.76
CA THR A 175 4.51 -5.21 15.09
C THR A 175 3.79 -3.92 14.72
N ASN A 176 2.58 -4.00 14.16
CA ASN A 176 1.84 -2.82 13.74
C ASN A 176 1.29 -2.00 14.90
N LYS A 177 1.01 -2.61 16.07
CA LYS A 177 0.67 -1.89 17.31
C LYS A 177 1.78 -0.93 17.77
N VAL A 178 3.03 -1.19 17.40
CA VAL A 178 4.18 -0.32 17.71
C VAL A 178 4.49 0.61 16.54
N MET A 179 4.62 0.05 15.33
CA MET A 179 5.08 0.80 14.16
C MET A 179 4.12 1.92 13.76
N MET A 180 2.81 1.67 13.75
CA MET A 180 1.85 2.67 13.28
C MET A 180 1.71 3.87 14.21
N PRO A 181 1.53 3.74 15.54
CA PRO A 181 1.55 4.91 16.43
C PRO A 181 2.85 5.70 16.33
N LEU A 182 4.01 5.03 16.29
CA LEU A 182 5.30 5.70 16.15
C LEU A 182 5.41 6.45 14.82
N PHE A 183 4.94 5.88 13.72
CA PHE A 183 4.87 6.56 12.41
C PHE A 183 4.12 7.90 12.52
N PHE A 184 2.91 7.89 13.07
CA PHE A 184 2.12 9.11 13.22
C PHE A 184 2.78 10.15 14.15
N ILE A 185 3.32 9.71 15.28
CA ILE A 185 4.03 10.60 16.22
C ILE A 185 5.22 11.26 15.54
N ILE A 186 6.03 10.49 14.84
CA ILE A 186 7.22 11.00 14.13
C ILE A 186 6.81 12.04 13.09
N PHE A 187 5.83 11.73 12.24
CA PHE A 187 5.40 12.67 11.21
C PHE A 187 4.75 13.93 11.80
N LEU A 188 4.05 13.84 12.93
CA LEU A 188 3.54 15.03 13.63
C LEU A 188 4.68 15.90 14.18
N VAL A 189 5.72 15.30 14.76
CA VAL A 189 6.91 16.06 15.21
C VAL A 189 7.59 16.76 14.04
N LEU A 190 7.76 16.06 12.92
CA LEU A 190 8.33 16.63 11.69
C LEU A 190 7.43 17.76 11.13
N ALA A 191 6.11 17.59 11.13
CA ALA A 191 5.17 18.61 10.65
C ALA A 191 5.27 19.90 11.48
N VAL A 192 5.37 19.79 12.81
CA VAL A 192 5.60 20.95 13.69
C VAL A 192 6.94 21.63 13.34
N ARG A 193 8.00 20.86 13.14
CA ARG A 193 9.32 21.43 12.77
C ARG A 193 9.27 22.15 11.42
N VAL A 194 8.63 21.56 10.42
CA VAL A 194 8.50 22.15 9.07
C VAL A 194 7.62 23.40 9.09
N ALA A 195 6.57 23.43 9.91
CA ALA A 195 5.71 24.59 10.05
C ALA A 195 6.46 25.84 10.53
N LEU A 196 7.60 25.67 11.18
CA LEU A 196 8.47 26.76 11.66
C LEU A 196 9.51 27.21 10.61
N LEU A 197 9.56 26.57 9.43
CA LEU A 197 10.48 26.98 8.35
C LEU A 197 9.98 28.26 7.66
N PRO A 198 10.89 29.19 7.34
CA PRO A 198 10.56 30.33 6.50
C PRO A 198 10.03 29.86 5.13
N GLY A 199 8.90 30.43 4.68
CA GLY A 199 8.30 30.05 3.38
C GLY A 199 7.34 28.86 3.42
N ALA A 200 7.27 28.06 4.50
CA ALA A 200 6.38 26.91 4.61
C ALA A 200 4.89 27.25 4.36
N ALA A 201 4.46 28.47 4.71
CA ALA A 201 3.09 28.95 4.50
C ALA A 201 2.65 28.87 3.02
N VAL A 202 3.58 29.02 2.06
CA VAL A 202 3.29 28.92 0.63
C VAL A 202 2.90 27.48 0.28
N GLY A 203 3.64 26.49 0.79
CA GLY A 203 3.34 25.08 0.60
C GLY A 203 2.01 24.66 1.22
N TYR A 204 1.70 25.13 2.43
CA TYR A 204 0.38 24.90 3.05
C TYR A 204 -0.77 25.51 2.24
N ARG A 205 -0.57 26.73 1.72
CA ARG A 205 -1.55 27.38 0.84
C ARG A 205 -1.75 26.56 -0.44
N PHE A 206 -0.68 26.08 -1.07
CA PHE A 206 -0.77 25.21 -2.25
C PHE A 206 -1.57 23.94 -1.97
N MET A 207 -1.36 23.29 -0.82
CA MET A 207 -2.08 22.08 -0.43
C MET A 207 -3.58 22.31 -0.21
N LEU A 208 -3.93 23.45 0.39
CA LEU A 208 -5.30 23.71 0.89
C LEU A 208 -6.14 24.57 -0.06
N THR A 209 -5.50 25.26 -1.00
CA THR A 209 -6.22 26.09 -1.99
C THR A 209 -6.41 25.30 -3.28
N PRO A 210 -7.65 24.97 -3.67
CA PRO A 210 -7.89 24.27 -4.90
C PRO A 210 -7.59 25.13 -6.13
N HIS A 211 -6.77 24.63 -7.03
CA HIS A 211 -6.61 25.17 -8.38
C HIS A 211 -7.73 24.61 -9.26
N TRP A 212 -8.88 25.30 -9.33
CA TRP A 212 -10.11 24.82 -9.93
C TRP A 212 -9.96 24.43 -11.41
N ASP A 213 -9.04 25.03 -12.14
CA ASP A 213 -8.77 24.67 -13.53
C ASP A 213 -8.21 23.24 -13.67
N ALA A 214 -7.53 22.73 -12.66
CA ALA A 214 -7.05 21.34 -12.63
C ALA A 214 -8.22 20.32 -12.67
N LEU A 215 -9.40 20.69 -12.18
CA LEU A 215 -10.58 19.81 -12.28
C LEU A 215 -11.06 19.56 -13.72
N LYS A 216 -10.65 20.40 -14.66
CA LYS A 216 -10.98 20.25 -16.09
C LYS A 216 -10.08 19.24 -16.79
N ASP A 217 -8.93 18.90 -16.21
CA ASP A 217 -8.00 17.92 -16.77
C ASP A 217 -8.37 16.49 -16.33
N PRO A 218 -8.78 15.61 -17.25
CA PRO A 218 -9.06 14.21 -16.94
C PRO A 218 -7.90 13.46 -16.29
N LYS A 219 -6.66 13.86 -16.57
CA LYS A 219 -5.45 13.23 -15.98
C LYS A 219 -5.43 13.37 -14.48
N VAL A 220 -5.88 14.51 -13.94
CA VAL A 220 -5.95 14.74 -12.48
C VAL A 220 -6.93 13.76 -11.82
N TRP A 221 -8.08 13.51 -12.45
CA TRP A 221 -9.06 12.54 -11.96
C TRP A 221 -8.52 11.11 -11.97
N ILE A 222 -7.85 10.72 -13.05
CA ILE A 222 -7.25 9.40 -13.21
C ILE A 222 -6.12 9.21 -12.20
N SER A 223 -5.25 10.20 -12.05
CA SER A 223 -4.15 10.17 -11.07
C SER A 223 -4.67 10.07 -9.63
N ALA A 224 -5.69 10.85 -9.27
CA ALA A 224 -6.30 10.80 -7.93
C ALA A 224 -7.01 9.47 -7.66
N MET A 225 -7.73 8.92 -8.65
CA MET A 225 -8.39 7.63 -8.57
C MET A 225 -7.36 6.50 -8.40
N GLY A 226 -6.32 6.50 -9.23
CA GLY A 226 -5.23 5.53 -9.13
C GLY A 226 -4.50 5.58 -7.79
N GLN A 227 -4.22 6.80 -7.30
CA GLN A 227 -3.62 6.98 -5.98
C GLN A 227 -4.51 6.41 -4.86
N ALA A 228 -5.83 6.62 -4.92
CA ALA A 228 -6.76 6.06 -3.93
C ALA A 228 -6.83 4.53 -3.98
N PHE A 229 -6.82 3.93 -5.17
CA PHE A 229 -6.75 2.47 -5.35
C PHE A 229 -5.48 1.89 -4.74
N PHE A 230 -4.34 2.49 -5.08
CA PHE A 230 -3.03 2.00 -4.65
C PHE A 230 -2.84 2.18 -3.14
N SER A 231 -3.17 3.35 -2.61
CA SER A 231 -3.04 3.68 -1.18
C SER A 231 -3.87 2.73 -0.31
N LEU A 232 -5.13 2.47 -0.67
CA LEU A 232 -6.00 1.56 0.07
C LEU A 232 -5.67 0.07 -0.15
N SER A 233 -4.64 -0.26 -0.92
CA SER A 233 -4.24 -1.64 -1.25
C SER A 233 -5.38 -2.49 -1.82
N VAL A 234 -6.33 -1.88 -2.56
CA VAL A 234 -7.44 -2.57 -3.21
C VAL A 234 -6.95 -3.20 -4.51
N THR A 235 -6.23 -4.30 -4.40
CA THR A 235 -5.52 -4.95 -5.51
C THR A 235 -6.10 -6.30 -5.91
N GLY A 236 -7.20 -6.72 -5.27
CA GLY A 236 -7.76 -8.06 -5.46
C GLY A 236 -6.99 -9.17 -4.74
N SER A 237 -6.10 -8.84 -3.77
CA SER A 237 -5.25 -9.82 -3.09
C SER A 237 -4.99 -9.51 -1.61
N GLY A 238 -4.17 -8.52 -1.28
CA GLY A 238 -3.64 -8.29 0.06
C GLY A 238 -4.71 -8.13 1.15
N MET A 239 -5.73 -7.32 0.89
CA MET A 239 -6.80 -7.06 1.85
C MET A 239 -7.73 -8.26 2.02
N ILE A 240 -7.81 -9.15 1.03
CA ILE A 240 -8.53 -10.43 1.13
C ILE A 240 -7.84 -11.34 2.16
N ALA A 241 -6.51 -11.43 2.13
CA ALA A 241 -5.76 -12.22 3.09
C ALA A 241 -5.95 -11.72 4.54
N TYR A 242 -5.92 -10.40 4.73
CA TYR A 242 -6.22 -9.81 6.05
C TYR A 242 -7.67 -10.05 6.47
N GLY A 243 -8.61 -9.93 5.53
CA GLY A 243 -10.02 -10.27 5.75
C GLY A 243 -10.22 -11.71 6.24
N ALA A 244 -9.42 -12.67 5.76
CA ALA A 244 -9.49 -14.06 6.21
C ALA A 244 -9.17 -14.24 7.71
N TYR A 245 -8.40 -13.31 8.28
CA TYR A 245 -8.07 -13.29 9.72
C TYR A 245 -9.04 -12.48 10.58
N LEU A 246 -10.01 -11.78 9.97
CA LEU A 246 -10.97 -10.94 10.66
C LEU A 246 -12.01 -11.80 11.40
N SER A 247 -12.32 -11.42 12.64
CA SER A 247 -13.37 -12.07 13.43
C SER A 247 -14.75 -11.88 12.78
N LYS A 248 -15.66 -12.84 13.03
CA LYS A 248 -17.03 -12.76 12.52
C LYS A 248 -17.88 -11.72 13.24
N GLU A 249 -17.49 -11.33 14.44
CA GLU A 249 -18.16 -10.34 15.28
C GLU A 249 -17.87 -8.90 14.83
N GLU A 250 -16.85 -8.70 14.00
CA GLU A 250 -16.42 -7.37 13.58
C GLU A 250 -17.25 -6.81 12.40
N ASP A 251 -17.57 -5.54 12.48
CA ASP A 251 -18.19 -4.80 11.38
C ASP A 251 -17.14 -4.48 10.31
N VAL A 252 -17.22 -5.22 9.20
CA VAL A 252 -16.28 -5.09 8.06
C VAL A 252 -16.26 -3.67 7.49
N VAL A 253 -17.44 -3.05 7.34
CA VAL A 253 -17.54 -1.71 6.75
C VAL A 253 -17.00 -0.67 7.71
N GLY A 254 -17.28 -0.82 9.00
CA GLY A 254 -16.72 0.04 10.04
C GLY A 254 -15.20 -0.03 10.09
N VAL A 255 -14.63 -1.24 10.04
CA VAL A 255 -13.17 -1.41 10.02
C VAL A 255 -12.54 -0.84 8.77
N ALA A 256 -13.13 -1.09 7.59
CA ALA A 256 -12.63 -0.56 6.32
C ALA A 256 -12.62 0.98 6.29
N ARG A 257 -13.67 1.61 6.85
CA ARG A 257 -13.72 3.07 6.98
C ARG A 257 -12.62 3.63 7.89
N HIS A 258 -12.33 2.97 9.01
CA HIS A 258 -11.22 3.36 9.88
C HIS A 258 -9.87 3.20 9.17
N THR A 259 -9.69 2.09 8.44
CA THR A 259 -8.47 1.89 7.64
C THR A 259 -8.30 3.01 6.62
N ALA A 260 -9.33 3.32 5.82
CA ALA A 260 -9.29 4.40 4.83
C ALA A 260 -9.06 5.79 5.47
N LEU A 261 -9.66 6.05 6.63
CA LEU A 261 -9.47 7.30 7.36
C LEU A 261 -8.02 7.47 7.83
N PHE A 262 -7.45 6.46 8.48
CA PHE A 262 -6.07 6.53 8.96
C PHE A 262 -5.05 6.53 7.83
N ASP A 263 -5.31 5.82 6.73
CA ASP A 263 -4.51 5.89 5.51
C ASP A 263 -4.48 7.31 4.94
N THR A 264 -5.65 7.94 4.84
CA THR A 264 -5.76 9.35 4.39
C THR A 264 -5.05 10.31 5.35
N ILE A 265 -5.21 10.13 6.66
CA ILE A 265 -4.50 10.96 7.65
C ILE A 265 -2.99 10.79 7.48
N ALA A 266 -2.50 9.58 7.25
CA ALA A 266 -1.07 9.33 7.02
C ALA A 266 -0.56 10.07 5.78
N ALA A 267 -1.29 10.01 4.65
CA ALA A 267 -0.95 10.73 3.44
C ALA A 267 -0.94 12.25 3.64
N LEU A 268 -1.92 12.77 4.36
CA LEU A 268 -2.01 14.21 4.68
C LEU A 268 -0.88 14.66 5.61
N VAL A 269 -0.61 13.92 6.68
CA VAL A 269 0.44 14.28 7.64
C VAL A 269 1.82 14.22 6.99
N ALA A 270 2.07 13.22 6.13
CA ALA A 270 3.29 13.17 5.33
C ALA A 270 3.40 14.37 4.37
N SER A 271 2.29 14.74 3.72
CA SER A 271 2.26 15.91 2.83
C SER A 271 2.47 17.22 3.57
N LEU A 272 1.96 17.36 4.81
CA LEU A 272 2.23 18.52 5.67
C LEU A 272 3.71 18.67 6.05
N VAL A 273 4.51 17.63 5.92
CA VAL A 273 5.96 17.67 6.08
C VAL A 273 6.64 18.00 4.74
N ILE A 274 6.35 17.20 3.72
CA ILE A 274 7.12 17.18 2.48
C ILE A 274 6.86 18.40 1.60
N ILE A 275 5.58 18.73 1.35
CA ILE A 275 5.24 19.81 0.41
C ILE A 275 5.73 21.18 0.94
N PRO A 276 5.41 21.60 2.20
CA PRO A 276 5.89 22.89 2.69
C PRO A 276 7.41 22.95 2.83
N ALA A 277 8.07 21.82 3.14
CA ALA A 277 9.53 21.79 3.16
C ALA A 277 10.12 22.08 1.76
N CYS A 278 9.63 21.41 0.70
CA CYS A 278 10.06 21.69 -0.65
C CYS A 278 9.84 23.15 -1.07
N PHE A 279 8.65 23.71 -0.77
CA PHE A 279 8.35 25.13 -1.05
C PHE A 279 9.25 26.09 -0.28
N SER A 280 9.65 25.78 0.95
CA SER A 280 10.58 26.59 1.75
C SER A 280 11.96 26.70 1.12
N TYR A 281 12.38 25.68 0.38
CA TYR A 281 13.69 25.61 -0.28
C TYR A 281 13.63 25.83 -1.80
N GLY A 282 12.45 26.10 -2.35
CA GLY A 282 12.27 26.29 -3.81
C GLY A 282 12.51 25.02 -4.63
N LEU A 283 12.32 23.82 -4.03
CA LEU A 283 12.56 22.52 -4.64
C LEU A 283 11.28 21.92 -5.22
N ASP A 284 11.44 21.08 -6.26
CA ASP A 284 10.30 20.44 -6.93
C ASP A 284 9.72 19.29 -6.12
N VAL A 285 8.44 19.39 -5.76
CA VAL A 285 7.68 18.33 -5.11
C VAL A 285 7.46 17.14 -6.05
N GLY A 286 7.47 17.38 -7.36
CA GLY A 286 7.23 16.39 -8.41
C GLY A 286 8.46 15.57 -8.84
N ALA A 287 9.57 15.64 -8.09
CA ALA A 287 10.87 15.05 -8.50
C ALA A 287 10.95 13.50 -8.46
N GLY A 288 9.83 12.79 -8.27
CA GLY A 288 9.83 11.32 -8.22
C GLY A 288 10.70 10.77 -7.07
N PRO A 289 11.49 9.68 -7.29
CA PRO A 289 12.37 9.11 -6.26
C PRO A 289 13.41 10.10 -5.73
N GLY A 290 13.81 11.08 -6.53
CA GLY A 290 14.72 12.16 -6.12
C GLY A 290 14.19 12.96 -4.94
N LEU A 291 12.87 13.05 -4.78
CA LEU A 291 12.25 13.73 -3.63
C LEU A 291 12.73 13.16 -2.30
N LEU A 292 12.79 11.83 -2.18
CA LEU A 292 13.17 11.16 -0.93
C LEU A 292 14.68 11.10 -0.70
N PHE A 293 15.47 10.98 -1.77
CA PHE A 293 16.89 10.63 -1.67
C PHE A 293 17.83 11.76 -2.10
N VAL A 294 17.30 12.85 -2.65
CA VAL A 294 18.06 14.06 -2.99
C VAL A 294 17.46 15.27 -2.28
N THR A 295 16.20 15.61 -2.61
CA THR A 295 15.55 16.84 -2.12
C THR A 295 15.40 16.89 -0.59
N LEU A 296 14.84 15.83 0.03
CA LEU A 296 14.68 15.81 1.49
C LEU A 296 16.01 15.77 2.25
N PRO A 297 17.02 14.96 1.88
CA PRO A 297 18.35 15.07 2.47
C PRO A 297 18.98 16.45 2.40
N GLU A 298 18.86 17.15 1.27
CA GLU A 298 19.37 18.52 1.08
C GLU A 298 18.73 19.48 2.10
N ILE A 299 17.41 19.44 2.25
CA ILE A 299 16.69 20.22 3.26
C ILE A 299 17.18 19.87 4.67
N LEU A 300 17.36 18.56 4.95
CA LEU A 300 17.76 18.07 6.27
C LEU A 300 19.20 18.45 6.63
N GLN A 301 20.10 18.63 5.64
CA GLN A 301 21.46 19.12 5.87
C GLN A 301 21.48 20.58 6.36
N ASP A 302 20.54 21.41 5.90
CA ASP A 302 20.51 22.83 6.19
C ASP A 302 19.80 23.19 7.50
N ILE A 303 19.00 22.30 8.06
CA ILE A 303 18.23 22.61 9.27
C ILE A 303 18.97 22.23 10.57
N PRO A 304 18.79 22.99 11.67
CA PRO A 304 19.31 22.59 12.97
C PRO A 304 18.83 21.21 13.38
N MET A 305 19.74 20.38 13.92
CA MET A 305 19.47 18.99 14.30
C MET A 305 19.07 18.09 13.10
N GLY A 306 19.40 18.45 11.88
CA GLY A 306 19.00 17.75 10.65
C GLY A 306 19.32 16.25 10.68
N ARG A 307 20.47 15.86 11.24
CA ARG A 307 20.83 14.45 11.45
C ARG A 307 19.77 13.67 12.25
N LEU A 308 19.25 14.26 13.33
CA LEU A 308 18.19 13.64 14.14
C LEU A 308 16.90 13.56 13.33
N PHE A 309 16.50 14.66 12.67
CA PHE A 309 15.29 14.68 11.86
C PHE A 309 15.36 13.72 10.67
N ALA A 310 16.53 13.57 10.03
CA ALA A 310 16.75 12.56 8.99
C ALA A 310 16.57 11.13 9.54
N ALA A 311 17.21 10.82 10.66
CA ALA A 311 17.10 9.49 11.27
C ALA A 311 15.65 9.13 11.63
N ILE A 312 14.90 10.05 12.26
CA ILE A 312 13.50 9.78 12.62
C ILE A 312 12.58 9.71 11.40
N LEU A 313 12.81 10.52 10.35
CA LEU A 313 12.07 10.46 9.09
C LEU A 313 12.24 9.10 8.41
N TYR A 314 13.48 8.69 8.17
CA TYR A 314 13.73 7.39 7.52
C TYR A 314 13.31 6.21 8.39
N MET A 315 13.36 6.33 9.72
CA MET A 315 12.79 5.31 10.62
C MET A 315 11.29 5.16 10.43
N ALA A 316 10.54 6.28 10.36
CA ALA A 316 9.10 6.23 10.07
C ALA A 316 8.80 5.63 8.70
N MET A 317 9.63 5.93 7.71
CA MET A 317 9.51 5.35 6.36
C MET A 317 9.81 3.83 6.36
N ILE A 318 10.75 3.35 7.17
CA ILE A 318 10.97 1.92 7.37
C ILE A 318 9.73 1.25 7.99
N PHE A 319 9.11 1.87 8.98
CA PHE A 319 7.86 1.33 9.56
C PHE A 319 6.75 1.21 8.51
N ALA A 320 6.54 2.24 7.71
CA ALA A 320 5.58 2.22 6.59
C ALA A 320 5.96 1.18 5.53
N GLY A 321 7.23 1.08 5.17
CA GLY A 321 7.73 0.13 4.18
C GLY A 321 7.55 -1.33 4.63
N VAL A 322 7.98 -1.65 5.85
CA VAL A 322 7.90 -3.01 6.41
C VAL A 322 6.45 -3.45 6.60
N SER A 323 5.56 -2.58 7.09
CA SER A 323 4.15 -2.93 7.30
C SER A 323 3.41 -3.24 5.99
N SER A 324 3.71 -2.51 4.91
CA SER A 324 3.17 -2.81 3.58
C SER A 324 3.74 -4.12 3.01
N LEU A 325 5.05 -4.37 3.15
CA LEU A 325 5.67 -5.63 2.75
C LEU A 325 5.10 -6.83 3.52
N GLN A 326 4.76 -6.67 4.80
CA GLN A 326 4.07 -7.71 5.57
C GLN A 326 2.77 -8.15 4.89
N ASN A 327 1.95 -7.22 4.43
CA ASN A 327 0.70 -7.57 3.75
C ASN A 327 0.96 -8.28 2.42
N MET A 328 1.89 -7.77 1.60
CA MET A 328 2.21 -8.35 0.30
C MET A 328 2.72 -9.79 0.44
N PHE A 329 3.65 -10.05 1.36
CA PHE A 329 4.15 -11.38 1.64
C PHE A 329 3.09 -12.28 2.29
N GLU A 330 2.28 -11.76 3.22
CA GLU A 330 1.24 -12.55 3.89
C GLU A 330 0.15 -13.00 2.92
N ALA A 331 -0.23 -12.16 1.96
CA ALA A 331 -1.19 -12.54 0.91
C ALA A 331 -0.72 -13.79 0.14
N VAL A 332 0.57 -13.82 -0.21
CA VAL A 332 1.18 -14.95 -0.92
C VAL A 332 1.34 -16.15 0.02
N ALA A 333 1.87 -15.93 1.24
CA ALA A 333 2.10 -16.99 2.21
C ALA A 333 0.81 -17.73 2.58
N GLU A 334 -0.26 -16.99 2.92
CA GLU A 334 -1.55 -17.58 3.29
C GLU A 334 -2.15 -18.38 2.13
N SER A 335 -2.14 -17.81 0.93
CA SER A 335 -2.67 -18.48 -0.26
C SER A 335 -1.92 -19.77 -0.60
N LEU A 336 -0.58 -19.79 -0.48
CA LEU A 336 0.23 -20.98 -0.69
C LEU A 336 0.00 -22.04 0.40
N LEU A 337 -0.08 -21.63 1.67
CA LEU A 337 -0.37 -22.55 2.78
C LEU A 337 -1.75 -23.20 2.65
N HIS A 338 -2.75 -22.42 2.20
CA HIS A 338 -4.08 -22.96 1.94
C HIS A 338 -4.07 -23.94 0.74
N ARG A 339 -3.39 -23.59 -0.33
CA ARG A 339 -3.33 -24.39 -1.56
C ARG A 339 -2.49 -25.66 -1.40
N PHE A 340 -1.42 -25.57 -0.61
CA PHE A 340 -0.47 -26.66 -0.36
C PHE A 340 -0.34 -26.96 1.14
N PRO A 341 -1.32 -27.67 1.75
CA PRO A 341 -1.38 -27.86 3.22
C PRO A 341 -0.21 -28.66 3.80
N LYS A 342 0.59 -29.30 2.95
CA LYS A 342 1.81 -30.02 3.38
C LYS A 342 3.00 -29.11 3.63
N LEU A 343 2.98 -27.88 3.12
CA LEU A 343 4.05 -26.91 3.35
C LEU A 343 3.93 -26.31 4.75
N SER A 344 5.06 -26.21 5.44
CA SER A 344 5.11 -25.46 6.70
C SER A 344 5.26 -23.96 6.40
N ARG A 345 4.78 -23.11 7.33
CA ARG A 345 4.92 -21.67 7.21
C ARG A 345 6.37 -21.23 7.02
N LYS A 346 7.30 -21.84 7.77
CA LYS A 346 8.73 -21.54 7.65
C LYS A 346 9.26 -21.79 6.22
N VAL A 347 8.89 -22.92 5.62
CA VAL A 347 9.30 -23.26 4.25
C VAL A 347 8.74 -22.22 3.26
N VAL A 348 7.47 -21.85 3.41
CA VAL A 348 6.87 -20.83 2.53
C VAL A 348 7.59 -19.49 2.68
N LEU A 349 7.90 -19.03 3.91
CA LEU A 349 8.62 -17.78 4.11
C LEU A 349 10.03 -17.81 3.52
N VAL A 350 10.74 -18.93 3.62
CA VAL A 350 12.06 -19.11 2.97
C VAL A 350 11.92 -19.04 1.44
N LEU A 351 10.91 -19.70 0.86
CA LEU A 351 10.65 -19.60 -0.58
C LEU A 351 10.37 -18.16 -1.02
N LEU A 352 9.59 -17.40 -0.24
CA LEU A 352 9.33 -16.00 -0.51
C LEU A 352 10.62 -15.16 -0.44
N ALA A 353 11.49 -15.42 0.55
CA ALA A 353 12.80 -14.78 0.63
C ALA A 353 13.65 -15.04 -0.62
N VAL A 354 13.75 -16.32 -1.01
CA VAL A 354 14.54 -16.72 -2.18
C VAL A 354 14.00 -16.08 -3.47
N VAL A 355 12.68 -16.08 -3.67
CA VAL A 355 12.07 -15.45 -4.85
C VAL A 355 12.26 -13.93 -4.83
N CYS A 356 12.00 -13.28 -3.70
CA CYS A 356 12.11 -11.83 -3.59
C CYS A 356 13.54 -11.35 -3.78
N LEU A 357 14.50 -11.95 -3.10
CA LEU A 357 15.92 -11.60 -3.23
C LEU A 357 16.49 -12.02 -4.59
N GLY A 358 16.16 -13.22 -5.06
CA GLY A 358 16.66 -13.74 -6.34
C GLY A 358 16.26 -12.87 -7.53
N ALA A 359 15.02 -12.35 -7.54
CA ALA A 359 14.58 -11.41 -8.56
C ALA A 359 15.02 -9.96 -8.24
N GLY A 360 14.88 -9.52 -6.98
CA GLY A 360 15.10 -8.12 -6.58
C GLY A 360 16.54 -7.68 -6.64
N ILE A 361 17.51 -8.54 -6.31
CA ILE A 361 18.95 -8.21 -6.38
C ILE A 361 19.36 -7.80 -7.80
N GLY A 362 18.79 -8.43 -8.84
CA GLY A 362 19.04 -8.04 -10.23
C GLY A 362 18.38 -6.72 -10.64
N MET A 363 17.52 -6.14 -9.80
CA MET A 363 16.71 -4.94 -10.08
C MET A 363 17.05 -3.76 -9.15
N GLU A 364 18.20 -3.79 -8.47
CA GLU A 364 18.54 -2.76 -7.49
C GLU A 364 18.84 -1.40 -8.13
N THR A 365 19.21 -1.31 -9.41
CA THR A 365 19.38 -0.03 -10.10
C THR A 365 18.05 0.57 -10.52
N ILE A 366 17.90 1.90 -10.43
CA ILE A 366 16.68 2.63 -10.83
C ILE A 366 16.31 2.35 -12.30
N SER A 367 17.30 2.20 -13.16
CA SER A 367 17.08 1.89 -14.59
C SER A 367 16.45 0.52 -14.84
N LYS A 368 16.61 -0.44 -13.93
CA LYS A 368 15.97 -1.78 -13.96
C LYS A 368 14.70 -1.81 -13.11
N TRP A 369 14.72 -1.13 -11.97
CA TRP A 369 13.60 -1.03 -11.05
C TRP A 369 12.40 -0.31 -11.66
N GLY A 370 12.64 0.83 -12.35
CA GLY A 370 11.58 1.60 -12.98
C GLY A 370 10.72 0.78 -13.93
N PRO A 371 11.28 0.16 -14.99
CA PRO A 371 10.54 -0.70 -15.92
C PRO A 371 9.83 -1.88 -15.24
N TRP A 372 10.40 -2.46 -14.16
CA TRP A 372 9.71 -3.48 -13.38
C TRP A 372 8.47 -2.93 -12.67
N MET A 373 8.59 -1.77 -12.02
CA MET A 373 7.46 -1.15 -11.34
C MET A 373 6.40 -0.66 -12.33
N ASP A 374 6.80 -0.20 -13.50
CA ASP A 374 5.87 0.15 -14.59
C ASP A 374 5.09 -1.09 -15.06
N LEU A 375 5.76 -2.23 -15.30
CA LEU A 375 5.09 -3.48 -15.63
C LEU A 375 4.06 -3.86 -14.57
N VAL A 376 4.41 -3.74 -13.31
CA VAL A 376 3.55 -4.13 -12.20
C VAL A 376 2.37 -3.16 -12.03
N SER A 377 2.64 -1.85 -12.01
CA SER A 377 1.62 -0.84 -11.71
C SER A 377 0.73 -0.48 -12.90
N ILE A 378 1.24 -0.61 -14.14
CA ILE A 378 0.44 -0.33 -15.35
C ILE A 378 -0.42 -1.54 -15.75
N TYR A 379 0.12 -2.77 -15.62
CA TYR A 379 -0.54 -3.96 -16.17
C TYR A 379 -1.09 -4.88 -15.08
N ILE A 380 -0.24 -5.36 -14.18
CA ILE A 380 -0.61 -6.47 -13.29
C ILE A 380 -1.64 -6.02 -12.25
N ILE A 381 -1.39 -4.90 -11.58
CA ILE A 381 -2.24 -4.42 -10.48
C ILE A 381 -3.62 -3.96 -10.96
N PRO A 382 -3.76 -3.12 -12.00
CA PRO A 382 -5.09 -2.70 -12.47
C PRO A 382 -5.94 -3.88 -12.97
N ILE A 383 -5.32 -4.86 -13.64
CA ILE A 383 -6.01 -6.08 -14.06
C ILE A 383 -6.45 -6.89 -12.83
N GLY A 384 -5.57 -7.09 -11.86
CA GLY A 384 -5.87 -7.82 -10.62
C GLY A 384 -7.01 -7.18 -9.82
N ALA A 385 -6.96 -5.87 -9.63
CA ALA A 385 -8.02 -5.11 -8.96
C ALA A 385 -9.36 -5.20 -9.69
N THR A 386 -9.35 -5.07 -11.03
CA THR A 386 -10.56 -5.20 -11.86
C THR A 386 -11.13 -6.61 -11.81
N LEU A 387 -10.30 -7.65 -11.86
CA LEU A 387 -10.72 -9.04 -11.70
C LEU A 387 -11.38 -9.27 -10.33
N GLY A 388 -10.82 -8.70 -9.27
CA GLY A 388 -11.45 -8.71 -7.95
C GLY A 388 -12.83 -8.07 -7.98
N ALA A 389 -12.89 -6.82 -8.42
CA ALA A 389 -14.13 -6.05 -8.52
C ALA A 389 -15.23 -6.82 -9.29
N VAL A 390 -14.90 -7.35 -10.46
CA VAL A 390 -15.83 -8.17 -11.28
C VAL A 390 -16.22 -9.46 -10.55
N SER A 391 -15.25 -10.14 -9.92
CA SER A 391 -15.51 -11.40 -9.21
C SER A 391 -16.51 -11.22 -8.06
N TRP A 392 -16.40 -10.12 -7.29
CA TRP A 392 -17.27 -9.88 -6.15
C TRP A 392 -18.66 -9.37 -6.55
N PHE A 393 -18.77 -8.43 -7.52
CA PHE A 393 -20.02 -7.74 -7.82
C PHE A 393 -20.77 -8.30 -9.04
N PHE A 394 -20.15 -9.11 -9.91
CA PHE A 394 -20.81 -9.69 -11.07
C PHE A 394 -20.87 -11.23 -11.04
N ILE A 395 -19.85 -11.91 -10.51
CA ILE A 395 -19.78 -13.37 -10.52
C ILE A 395 -20.36 -13.96 -9.22
N MET A 396 -19.88 -13.51 -8.06
CA MET A 396 -20.39 -13.97 -6.77
C MET A 396 -21.89 -13.69 -6.64
N LYS A 397 -22.64 -14.61 -6.01
CA LYS A 397 -24.07 -14.37 -5.76
C LYS A 397 -24.23 -13.15 -4.85
N LYS A 398 -25.16 -12.25 -5.23
CA LYS A 398 -25.47 -11.03 -4.48
C LYS A 398 -25.77 -11.30 -3.00
N ASP A 399 -26.57 -12.34 -2.75
CA ASP A 399 -26.98 -12.66 -1.37
C ASP A 399 -25.81 -13.16 -0.52
N ASP A 400 -24.88 -13.92 -1.10
CA ASP A 400 -23.65 -14.37 -0.44
C ASP A 400 -22.72 -13.17 -0.11
N LEU A 401 -22.55 -12.22 -1.06
CA LEU A 401 -21.75 -11.03 -0.81
C LEU A 401 -22.39 -10.13 0.27
N LEU A 402 -23.70 -9.89 0.19
CA LEU A 402 -24.42 -9.10 1.19
C LEU A 402 -24.41 -9.78 2.57
N ALA A 403 -24.55 -11.11 2.63
CA ALA A 403 -24.43 -11.86 3.88
C ALA A 403 -23.02 -11.74 4.46
N ALA A 404 -21.98 -11.84 3.62
CA ALA A 404 -20.59 -11.68 4.04
C ALA A 404 -20.31 -10.28 4.61
N VAL A 405 -20.79 -9.23 3.97
CA VAL A 405 -20.59 -7.83 4.40
C VAL A 405 -21.38 -7.54 5.69
N ASN A 406 -22.59 -8.08 5.80
CA ASN A 406 -23.46 -7.83 6.97
C ASN A 406 -23.13 -8.70 8.19
N THR A 407 -22.28 -9.71 8.07
CA THR A 407 -21.83 -10.50 9.22
C THR A 407 -21.09 -9.60 10.20
N GLY A 408 -21.51 -9.55 11.47
CA GLY A 408 -20.92 -8.71 12.52
C GLY A 408 -21.28 -7.22 12.41
N SER A 409 -22.07 -6.80 11.42
CA SER A 409 -22.44 -5.40 11.25
C SER A 409 -23.70 -5.03 12.05
N GLY A 410 -23.64 -3.89 12.75
CA GLY A 410 -24.80 -3.29 13.44
C GLY A 410 -25.78 -2.58 12.47
N LYS A 411 -25.36 -2.30 11.24
CA LYS A 411 -26.18 -1.67 10.18
C LYS A 411 -26.27 -2.60 8.98
N ARG A 412 -27.48 -2.82 8.46
CA ARG A 412 -27.67 -3.63 7.25
C ARG A 412 -27.32 -2.84 5.99
N HIS A 413 -26.37 -3.36 5.22
CA HIS A 413 -26.06 -2.95 3.87
C HIS A 413 -26.96 -3.74 2.90
N GLY A 414 -27.71 -3.03 2.07
CA GLY A 414 -28.70 -3.63 1.18
C GLY A 414 -28.35 -3.45 -0.31
N ALA A 415 -29.42 -3.45 -1.13
CA ALA A 415 -29.29 -3.32 -2.59
C ALA A 415 -28.55 -2.06 -3.04
N LEU A 416 -28.71 -0.93 -2.33
CA LEU A 416 -27.99 0.31 -2.69
C LEU A 416 -26.48 0.12 -2.62
N TRP A 417 -25.95 -0.44 -1.52
CA TRP A 417 -24.50 -0.71 -1.37
C TRP A 417 -23.99 -1.62 -2.50
N TYR A 418 -24.73 -2.71 -2.78
CA TYR A 418 -24.39 -3.63 -3.86
C TYR A 418 -24.42 -2.96 -5.23
N ASN A 419 -25.46 -2.14 -5.51
CA ASN A 419 -25.59 -1.47 -6.80
C ASN A 419 -24.51 -0.39 -7.01
N VAL A 420 -24.11 0.35 -5.97
CA VAL A 420 -22.97 1.27 -6.05
C VAL A 420 -21.68 0.49 -6.35
N GLY A 421 -21.47 -0.67 -5.70
CA GLY A 421 -20.35 -1.54 -6.05
C GLY A 421 -20.39 -2.00 -7.50
N ARG A 422 -21.53 -2.49 -7.94
CA ARG A 422 -21.69 -3.06 -9.29
C ARG A 422 -21.63 -2.03 -10.41
N PHE A 423 -22.30 -0.89 -10.25
CA PHE A 423 -22.53 0.07 -11.33
C PHE A 423 -21.69 1.35 -11.25
N VAL A 424 -20.98 1.58 -10.12
CA VAL A 424 -20.06 2.70 -9.98
C VAL A 424 -18.64 2.19 -9.79
N TYR A 425 -18.38 1.39 -8.75
CA TYR A 425 -17.02 0.94 -8.43
C TYR A 425 -16.42 0.05 -9.54
N VAL A 426 -17.13 -0.99 -10.01
CA VAL A 426 -16.59 -1.88 -11.05
C VAL A 426 -16.31 -1.15 -12.36
N PRO A 427 -17.22 -0.30 -12.91
CA PRO A 427 -16.91 0.51 -14.10
C PRO A 427 -15.70 1.43 -13.90
N LEU A 428 -15.54 2.06 -12.72
CA LEU A 428 -14.37 2.90 -12.43
C LEU A 428 -13.08 2.08 -12.38
N ALA A 429 -13.11 0.89 -11.79
CA ALA A 429 -11.95 -0.03 -11.78
C ALA A 429 -11.59 -0.46 -13.23
N ALA A 430 -12.58 -0.79 -14.04
CA ALA A 430 -12.39 -1.14 -15.44
C ALA A 430 -11.87 0.04 -16.28
N LEU A 431 -12.42 1.25 -16.04
CA LEU A 431 -11.94 2.49 -16.68
C LEU A 431 -10.46 2.74 -16.33
N LEU A 432 -10.10 2.66 -15.04
CA LEU A 432 -8.73 2.86 -14.59
C LEU A 432 -7.80 1.84 -15.25
N CYS A 433 -8.19 0.56 -15.25
CA CYS A 433 -7.44 -0.50 -15.91
C CYS A 433 -7.31 -0.22 -17.42
N GLY A 434 -8.37 0.16 -18.10
CA GLY A 434 -8.34 0.50 -19.53
C GLY A 434 -7.41 1.67 -19.84
N VAL A 435 -7.46 2.74 -19.04
CA VAL A 435 -6.57 3.89 -19.20
C VAL A 435 -5.10 3.50 -18.92
N ALA A 436 -4.84 2.72 -17.86
CA ALA A 436 -3.49 2.22 -17.57
C ALA A 436 -2.90 1.49 -18.80
N LEU A 437 -3.68 0.55 -19.35
CA LEU A 437 -3.25 -0.29 -20.47
C LEU A 437 -3.08 0.47 -21.79
N ILE A 438 -3.98 1.43 -22.08
CA ILE A 438 -4.00 2.14 -23.37
C ILE A 438 -3.01 3.30 -23.37
N ALA A 439 -2.98 4.08 -22.28
CA ALA A 439 -2.14 5.27 -22.18
C ALA A 439 -0.76 4.98 -21.60
N HIS A 440 -0.50 3.72 -21.18
CA HIS A 440 0.76 3.30 -20.53
C HIS A 440 1.13 4.17 -19.31
N VAL A 441 0.13 4.51 -18.49
CA VAL A 441 0.30 5.37 -17.31
C VAL A 441 0.29 4.53 -16.04
N ALA A 442 1.35 4.65 -15.23
CA ALA A 442 1.42 4.07 -13.88
C ALA A 442 0.56 4.89 -12.89
N PHE A 443 -0.10 4.20 -11.97
CA PHE A 443 -0.96 4.82 -10.95
C PHE A 443 -0.37 4.73 -9.56
#